data_0754d0bda2e49980b0150305af1eb11c
#
_entry.id   0754d0bda2e49980b0150305af1eb11c
#
_cell.length_a   1.000
_cell.length_b   1.000
_cell.length_c   1.000
_cell.angle_alpha   90.00
_cell.angle_beta   90.00
_cell.angle_gamma   90.00
#
_symmetry.space_group_name_H-M   'P 1'
#
loop_
_entity.id
_entity.type
_entity.pdbx_description
1 polymer ?
#
loop_
_entity_poly.entity_id
_entity_poly.type
_entity_poly.pdbx_seq_one_letter_code
_entity_poly.pdbx_strand_id
1 'polypeptide(L)'
;MGSQTALVVGLPESIATSGRDHHVKVQFAWQRGTSQNAGGIAHNTDASGNAPGNDCSGAWVRVGEALAGPNWGTQFTPRIGAEVLVDFIEGDIDRPVTVSQLYTGSDEPPYSAGIDSSANHAGVLSGIHSSNFDGSGYNQWQIDDTQAQLRTRLATSTSATQLNLGYLI
;
A
#
# COMPACT_ATOMS: atom_id res chain seq x y z
N MET A 1 -7.03 -1.52 22.64
CA MET A 1 -7.28 -0.47 21.62
C MET A 1 -7.79 -1.18 20.38
N GLY A 2 -8.76 -0.61 19.66
CA GLY A 2 -9.25 -1.16 18.38
C GLY A 2 -8.33 -0.79 17.22
N SER A 3 -8.54 -1.44 16.06
CA SER A 3 -7.83 -1.13 14.81
C SER A 3 -8.05 0.33 14.39
N GLN A 4 -7.04 0.92 13.78
CA GLN A 4 -7.07 2.31 13.30
C GLN A 4 -6.46 2.39 11.90
N THR A 5 -6.87 3.38 11.13
CA THR A 5 -6.19 3.69 9.87
C THR A 5 -5.04 4.66 10.11
N ALA A 6 -4.02 4.55 9.27
CA ALA A 6 -2.87 5.42 9.28
C ALA A 6 -2.35 5.65 7.86
N LEU A 7 -1.63 6.74 7.67
CA LEU A 7 -0.98 7.07 6.42
C LEU A 7 0.48 6.61 6.46
N VAL A 8 0.94 5.93 5.42
CA VAL A 8 2.36 5.61 5.26
C VAL A 8 3.12 6.88 4.90
N VAL A 9 4.16 7.19 5.66
CA VAL A 9 5.00 8.37 5.50
C VAL A 9 6.47 7.99 5.32
N GLY A 10 7.29 8.90 4.84
CA GLY A 10 8.71 8.62 4.65
C GLY A 10 9.46 9.76 4.00
N LEU A 11 10.64 9.43 3.48
CA LEU A 11 11.55 10.38 2.85
C LEU A 11 10.90 11.05 1.63
N PRO A 12 11.08 12.37 1.45
CA PRO A 12 10.67 13.06 0.23
C PRO A 12 11.25 12.39 -1.01
N GLU A 13 10.53 12.46 -2.12
CA GLU A 13 10.97 11.91 -3.42
C GLU A 13 11.27 10.39 -3.41
N SER A 14 10.69 9.65 -2.45
CA SER A 14 10.85 8.20 -2.33
C SER A 14 9.50 7.48 -2.50
N ILE A 15 9.51 6.31 -3.12
CA ILE A 15 8.32 5.44 -3.24
C ILE A 15 7.95 4.85 -1.88
N ALA A 16 8.98 4.40 -1.15
CA ALA A 16 8.81 3.77 0.14
C ALA A 16 10.03 4.06 1.03
N THR A 17 9.77 4.17 2.32
CA THR A 17 10.82 4.16 3.34
C THR A 17 10.56 2.95 4.22
N SER A 18 11.38 1.91 4.09
CA SER A 18 11.19 0.66 4.82
C SER A 18 12.45 0.24 5.55
N GLY A 19 12.28 -0.42 6.70
CA GLY A 19 13.37 -1.02 7.45
C GLY A 19 13.68 -2.44 6.94
N ARG A 20 14.89 -2.93 7.26
CA ARG A 20 15.35 -4.29 6.93
C ARG A 20 14.38 -5.37 7.38
N ASP A 21 13.69 -5.18 8.49
CA ASP A 21 12.78 -6.14 9.09
C ASP A 21 11.32 -5.93 8.66
N HIS A 22 11.11 -5.40 7.47
CA HIS A 22 9.79 -5.15 6.88
C HIS A 22 8.91 -4.25 7.74
N HIS A 23 9.49 -3.11 8.18
CA HIS A 23 8.79 -2.04 8.87
C HIS A 23 8.58 -0.86 7.94
N VAL A 24 7.48 -0.15 8.10
CA VAL A 24 7.20 1.14 7.45
C VAL A 24 6.90 2.19 8.51
N LYS A 25 7.09 3.46 8.17
CA LYS A 25 6.64 4.55 9.02
C LYS A 25 5.18 4.85 8.74
N VAL A 26 4.39 4.97 9.79
CA VAL A 26 2.98 5.37 9.67
C VAL A 26 2.68 6.56 10.59
N GLN A 27 1.85 7.46 10.11
CA GLN A 27 1.31 8.58 10.87
C GLN A 27 -0.18 8.39 11.05
N PHE A 28 -0.61 8.36 12.31
CA PHE A 28 -2.02 8.30 12.65
C PHE A 28 -2.68 9.68 12.53
N ALA A 29 -3.98 9.71 12.27
CA ALA A 29 -4.74 10.94 12.09
C ALA A 29 -4.75 11.85 13.34
N TRP A 30 -4.52 11.28 14.53
CA TRP A 30 -4.49 12.02 15.80
C TRP A 30 -3.11 12.56 16.17
N GLN A 31 -2.03 12.21 15.44
CA GLN A 31 -0.69 12.70 15.76
C GLN A 31 -0.57 14.21 15.52
N ARG A 32 -0.05 14.89 16.52
CA ARG A 32 0.09 16.36 16.57
C ARG A 32 1.44 16.74 17.19
N GLY A 33 1.81 17.98 17.04
CA GLY A 33 2.88 18.59 17.80
C GLY A 33 4.23 18.59 17.12
N THR A 34 5.22 19.13 17.80
CA THR A 34 6.61 19.29 17.34
C THR A 34 7.59 18.48 18.16
N SER A 35 7.10 17.76 19.17
CA SER A 35 7.95 16.93 20.02
C SER A 35 8.43 15.68 19.29
N GLN A 36 9.63 15.25 19.63
CA GLN A 36 10.18 14.00 19.12
C GLN A 36 9.35 12.81 19.61
N ASN A 37 9.01 11.91 18.70
CA ASN A 37 8.32 10.66 19.03
C ASN A 37 9.22 9.72 19.82
N ALA A 38 8.61 8.80 20.56
CA ALA A 38 9.29 7.65 21.10
C ALA A 38 9.99 6.89 19.95
N GLY A 39 11.26 6.58 20.12
CA GLY A 39 12.07 5.99 19.05
C GLY A 39 12.92 6.98 18.25
N GLY A 40 12.97 8.23 18.67
CA GLY A 40 13.88 9.23 18.11
C GLY A 40 13.40 9.93 16.84
N ILE A 41 12.13 9.79 16.50
CA ILE A 41 11.56 10.48 15.34
C ILE A 41 11.04 11.85 15.78
N ALA A 42 11.63 12.92 15.26
CA ALA A 42 11.13 14.27 15.43
C ALA A 42 10.06 14.57 14.38
N HIS A 43 9.05 15.33 14.75
CA HIS A 43 8.07 15.85 13.80
C HIS A 43 7.71 17.29 14.14
N ASN A 44 7.40 18.05 13.09
CA ASN A 44 6.92 19.42 13.19
C ASN A 44 5.42 19.46 12.96
N THR A 45 4.77 20.50 13.41
CA THR A 45 3.39 20.78 13.05
C THR A 45 3.33 21.66 11.80
N ASP A 46 2.30 21.47 11.00
CA ASP A 46 1.87 22.45 10.02
C ASP A 46 1.11 23.60 10.72
N ALA A 47 0.61 24.56 9.94
CA ALA A 47 -0.16 25.71 10.47
C ALA A 47 -1.45 25.31 11.21
N SER A 48 -1.95 24.08 11.01
CA SER A 48 -3.14 23.55 11.68
C SER A 48 -2.82 22.75 12.94
N GLY A 49 -1.54 22.54 13.24
CA GLY A 49 -1.07 21.74 14.37
C GLY A 49 -0.98 20.24 14.09
N ASN A 50 -1.18 19.79 12.86
CA ASN A 50 -0.98 18.41 12.47
C ASN A 50 0.49 18.09 12.31
N ALA A 51 0.87 16.82 12.49
CA ALA A 51 2.19 16.35 12.13
C ALA A 51 2.41 16.43 10.60
N PRO A 52 3.65 16.62 10.12
CA PRO A 52 3.88 17.01 8.72
C PRO A 52 3.66 15.90 7.67
N GLY A 53 3.49 14.64 8.08
CA GLY A 53 3.26 13.55 7.13
C GLY A 53 4.48 13.15 6.29
N ASN A 54 5.69 13.34 6.81
CA ASN A 54 6.95 12.99 6.15
C ASN A 54 7.82 12.09 7.04
N ASP A 55 9.10 11.92 6.70
CA ASP A 55 10.04 11.09 7.48
C ASP A 55 10.34 11.63 8.89
N CYS A 56 9.98 12.87 9.18
CA CYS A 56 10.10 13.47 10.52
C CYS A 56 8.91 13.13 11.44
N SER A 57 7.86 12.52 10.92
CA SER A 57 6.67 12.13 11.69
C SER A 57 6.45 10.62 11.71
N GLY A 58 5.46 10.18 12.47
CA GLY A 58 5.07 8.78 12.51
C GLY A 58 5.93 7.88 13.39
N ALA A 59 5.60 6.62 13.38
CA ALA A 59 6.28 5.55 14.10
C ALA A 59 6.59 4.38 13.16
N TRP A 60 7.65 3.62 13.47
CA TRP A 60 7.96 2.39 12.76
C TRP A 60 6.99 1.28 13.17
N VAL A 61 6.34 0.68 12.18
CA VAL A 61 5.36 -0.38 12.38
C VAL A 61 5.67 -1.56 11.47
N ARG A 62 5.62 -2.78 12.01
CA ARG A 62 5.81 -4.00 11.22
C ARG A 62 4.67 -4.18 10.22
N VAL A 63 4.99 -4.71 9.05
CA VAL A 63 3.98 -5.08 8.05
C VAL A 63 3.70 -6.57 8.13
N GLY A 64 2.44 -6.94 8.32
CA GLY A 64 1.97 -8.31 8.25
C GLY A 64 1.91 -8.79 6.81
N GLU A 65 2.30 -10.04 6.57
CA GLU A 65 2.25 -10.70 5.28
C GLU A 65 1.46 -12.02 5.37
N ALA A 66 0.94 -12.47 4.25
CA ALA A 66 0.22 -13.73 4.19
C ALA A 66 1.12 -14.95 4.45
N LEU A 67 2.41 -14.82 4.12
CA LEU A 67 3.41 -15.86 4.28
C LEU A 67 4.75 -15.22 4.62
N ALA A 68 5.40 -15.63 5.71
CA ALA A 68 6.67 -15.07 6.14
C ALA A 68 7.55 -16.11 6.83
N GLY A 69 8.86 -16.09 6.51
CA GLY A 69 9.87 -16.94 7.12
C GLY A 69 11.29 -16.49 6.78
N PRO A 70 12.33 -17.22 7.21
CA PRO A 70 13.72 -16.83 6.99
C PRO A 70 14.08 -16.88 5.50
N ASN A 71 14.15 -15.70 4.87
CA ASN A 71 14.45 -15.49 3.43
C ASN A 71 13.42 -16.10 2.46
N TRP A 72 12.18 -16.29 2.90
CA TRP A 72 11.08 -16.75 2.04
C TRP A 72 9.73 -16.17 2.51
N GLY A 73 8.77 -16.07 1.61
CA GLY A 73 7.43 -15.54 1.90
C GLY A 73 6.92 -14.58 0.84
N THR A 74 5.84 -13.87 1.16
CA THR A 74 5.34 -12.75 0.37
C THR A 74 5.89 -11.44 0.90
N GLN A 75 6.04 -10.45 0.04
CA GLN A 75 6.50 -9.12 0.45
C GLN A 75 5.84 -8.04 -0.40
N PHE A 76 4.91 -7.30 0.21
CA PHE A 76 4.22 -6.17 -0.40
C PHE A 76 4.40 -4.93 0.47
N THR A 77 5.50 -4.20 0.26
CA THR A 77 5.82 -3.01 1.04
C THR A 77 4.82 -1.90 0.76
N PRO A 78 4.08 -1.40 1.77
CA PRO A 78 3.23 -0.23 1.62
C PRO A 78 4.04 0.98 1.18
N ARG A 79 3.54 1.69 0.17
CA ARG A 79 4.20 2.87 -0.38
C ARG A 79 3.81 4.13 0.37
N ILE A 80 4.66 5.14 0.31
CA ILE A 80 4.37 6.47 0.89
C ILE A 80 3.09 7.02 0.26
N GLY A 81 2.19 7.52 1.11
CA GLY A 81 0.87 7.99 0.70
C GLY A 81 -0.24 6.93 0.76
N ALA A 82 0.10 5.64 0.88
CA ALA A 82 -0.92 4.61 1.03
C ALA A 82 -1.59 4.67 2.42
N GLU A 83 -2.90 4.44 2.45
CA GLU A 83 -3.62 4.22 3.69
C GLU A 83 -3.50 2.77 4.13
N VAL A 84 -3.23 2.55 5.40
CA VAL A 84 -3.08 1.22 5.99
C VAL A 84 -3.98 1.04 7.20
N LEU A 85 -4.44 -0.19 7.40
CA LEU A 85 -5.09 -0.58 8.64
C LEU A 85 -4.05 -1.11 9.62
N VAL A 86 -3.97 -0.47 10.78
CA VAL A 86 -3.08 -0.86 11.89
C VAL A 86 -3.90 -1.49 12.99
N ASP A 87 -3.53 -2.68 13.38
CA ASP A 87 -4.06 -3.36 14.56
C ASP A 87 -3.04 -3.35 15.69
N PHE A 88 -3.49 -3.60 16.91
CA PHE A 88 -2.68 -3.57 18.12
C PHE A 88 -2.76 -4.93 18.80
N ILE A 89 -1.63 -5.63 18.82
CA ILE A 89 -1.56 -6.99 19.40
C ILE A 89 -2.02 -6.95 20.86
N GLU A 90 -3.03 -7.76 21.17
CA GLU A 90 -3.68 -7.80 22.50
C GLU A 90 -4.26 -6.45 22.95
N GLY A 91 -4.54 -5.54 22.03
CA GLY A 91 -5.02 -4.19 22.33
C GLY A 91 -3.97 -3.23 22.88
N ASP A 92 -2.70 -3.62 22.86
CA ASP A 92 -1.58 -2.86 23.39
C ASP A 92 -1.08 -1.83 22.36
N ILE A 93 -1.16 -0.54 22.71
CA ILE A 93 -0.74 0.56 21.84
C ILE A 93 0.74 0.51 21.44
N ASP A 94 1.57 -0.10 22.25
CA ASP A 94 3.01 -0.23 22.03
C ASP A 94 3.35 -1.40 21.09
N ARG A 95 2.34 -2.15 20.65
CA ARG A 95 2.51 -3.33 19.79
C ARG A 95 1.69 -3.23 18.50
N PRO A 96 1.89 -2.15 17.69
CA PRO A 96 1.17 -1.97 16.45
C PRO A 96 1.68 -2.93 15.36
N VAL A 97 0.78 -3.33 14.47
CA VAL A 97 1.10 -4.10 13.26
C VAL A 97 0.20 -3.63 12.12
N THR A 98 0.77 -3.38 10.95
CA THR A 98 0.01 -3.11 9.72
C THR A 98 -0.52 -4.42 9.17
N VAL A 99 -1.83 -4.55 9.07
CA VAL A 99 -2.51 -5.80 8.68
C VAL A 99 -3.05 -5.78 7.26
N SER A 100 -3.28 -4.61 6.68
CA SER A 100 -3.73 -4.47 5.29
C SER A 100 -3.49 -3.06 4.76
N GLN A 101 -3.56 -2.94 3.42
CA GLN A 101 -3.58 -1.66 2.71
C GLN A 101 -5.01 -1.38 2.25
N LEU A 102 -5.40 -0.11 2.22
CA LEU A 102 -6.74 0.32 1.87
C LEU A 102 -6.68 1.27 0.67
N TYR A 103 -7.70 1.19 -0.20
CA TYR A 103 -7.96 2.25 -1.16
C TYR A 103 -8.75 3.35 -0.48
N THR A 104 -8.37 4.59 -0.76
CA THR A 104 -9.12 5.77 -0.30
C THR A 104 -10.26 6.09 -1.27
N GLY A 105 -11.18 6.95 -0.88
CA GLY A 105 -12.26 7.36 -1.78
C GLY A 105 -11.81 8.16 -3.02
N SER A 106 -10.54 8.59 -3.05
CA SER A 106 -9.91 9.29 -4.17
C SER A 106 -9.02 8.38 -5.04
N ASP A 107 -8.69 7.18 -4.54
CA ASP A 107 -7.78 6.26 -5.21
C ASP A 107 -8.56 5.04 -5.71
N GLU A 108 -8.65 4.89 -7.03
CA GLU A 108 -9.28 3.73 -7.63
C GLU A 108 -8.33 2.52 -7.64
N PRO A 109 -8.85 1.29 -7.36
CA PRO A 109 -8.07 0.08 -7.57
C PRO A 109 -7.78 -0.15 -9.07
N PRO A 110 -6.71 -0.87 -9.44
CA PRO A 110 -6.28 -1.03 -10.82
C PRO A 110 -7.31 -1.75 -11.71
N TYR A 111 -8.22 -2.51 -11.12
CA TYR A 111 -9.31 -3.22 -11.79
C TYR A 111 -10.64 -2.81 -11.17
N SER A 112 -10.87 -1.50 -11.06
CA SER A 112 -12.10 -0.98 -10.48
C SER A 112 -13.32 -1.37 -11.30
N ALA A 113 -14.36 -1.82 -10.62
CA ALA A 113 -15.61 -2.26 -11.24
C ALA A 113 -16.68 -1.18 -11.14
N GLY A 114 -17.63 -1.21 -12.07
CA GLY A 114 -18.78 -0.34 -12.06
C GLY A 114 -18.74 0.77 -13.11
N ILE A 115 -19.88 1.41 -13.28
CA ILE A 115 -20.09 2.40 -14.37
C ILE A 115 -19.34 3.70 -14.18
N ASP A 116 -18.95 4.00 -12.95
CA ASP A 116 -18.23 5.25 -12.61
C ASP A 116 -16.72 5.05 -12.55
N SER A 117 -16.22 3.86 -12.79
CA SER A 117 -14.79 3.55 -12.82
C SER A 117 -14.20 3.70 -14.23
N SER A 118 -12.91 3.99 -14.30
CA SER A 118 -12.19 4.10 -15.56
C SER A 118 -12.12 2.76 -16.32
N ALA A 119 -12.15 1.64 -15.61
CA ALA A 119 -12.13 0.30 -16.17
C ALA A 119 -13.50 -0.23 -16.58
N ASN A 120 -14.56 0.22 -15.91
CA ASN A 120 -15.97 -0.08 -16.19
C ASN A 120 -16.25 -1.52 -16.61
N HIS A 121 -15.98 -2.47 -15.75
CA HIS A 121 -16.28 -3.88 -15.97
C HIS A 121 -17.20 -4.43 -14.87
N ALA A 122 -17.70 -5.66 -15.07
CA ALA A 122 -18.68 -6.28 -14.18
C ALA A 122 -18.10 -6.89 -12.88
N GLY A 123 -16.85 -6.53 -12.49
CA GLY A 123 -16.21 -7.08 -11.30
C GLY A 123 -15.54 -8.43 -11.53
N VAL A 124 -15.25 -8.78 -12.77
CA VAL A 124 -14.65 -10.06 -13.16
C VAL A 124 -13.14 -10.01 -13.34
N LEU A 125 -12.53 -8.83 -13.24
CA LEU A 125 -11.07 -8.66 -13.29
C LEU A 125 -10.50 -8.60 -11.88
N SER A 126 -9.41 -9.32 -11.66
CA SER A 126 -8.67 -9.33 -10.39
C SER A 126 -7.16 -9.51 -10.64
N GLY A 127 -6.36 -9.33 -9.61
CA GLY A 127 -4.93 -9.57 -9.69
C GLY A 127 -4.07 -8.51 -9.00
N ILE A 128 -2.82 -8.42 -9.44
CA ILE A 128 -1.81 -7.49 -8.92
C ILE A 128 -1.34 -6.59 -10.07
N HIS A 129 -1.32 -5.29 -9.82
CA HIS A 129 -0.80 -4.30 -10.75
C HIS A 129 0.14 -3.38 -9.99
N SER A 130 1.42 -3.37 -10.36
CA SER A 130 2.40 -2.46 -9.79
C SER A 130 2.55 -1.22 -10.68
N SER A 131 3.06 -0.14 -10.10
CA SER A 131 3.44 1.07 -10.84
C SER A 131 4.86 1.45 -10.45
N ASN A 132 5.64 2.00 -11.38
CA ASN A 132 6.90 2.65 -11.04
C ASN A 132 6.64 4.01 -10.38
N PHE A 133 7.71 4.71 -9.99
CA PHE A 133 7.60 5.95 -9.21
C PHE A 133 6.84 7.07 -9.95
N ASP A 134 7.09 7.24 -11.25
CA ASP A 134 6.46 8.29 -12.06
C ASP A 134 5.14 7.88 -12.72
N GLY A 135 4.68 6.65 -12.47
CA GLY A 135 3.43 6.13 -13.04
C GLY A 135 3.53 5.75 -14.53
N SER A 136 4.69 5.85 -15.16
CA SER A 136 4.87 5.60 -16.59
C SER A 136 4.94 4.12 -16.96
N GLY A 137 5.17 3.25 -15.98
CA GLY A 137 5.37 1.82 -16.21
C GLY A 137 4.74 0.93 -15.15
N TYR A 138 4.45 -0.32 -15.54
CA TYR A 138 3.83 -1.29 -14.65
C TYR A 138 4.34 -2.72 -14.89
N ASN A 139 4.15 -3.56 -13.87
CA ASN A 139 4.10 -5.01 -14.02
C ASN A 139 2.77 -5.49 -13.48
N GLN A 140 2.19 -6.53 -14.09
CA GLN A 140 0.91 -7.04 -13.63
C GLN A 140 0.79 -8.56 -13.76
N TRP A 141 -0.01 -9.11 -12.85
CA TRP A 141 -0.64 -10.40 -12.97
C TRP A 141 -2.15 -10.19 -12.90
N GLN A 142 -2.85 -10.44 -14.00
CA GLN A 142 -4.29 -10.22 -14.14
C GLN A 142 -4.99 -11.55 -14.34
N ILE A 143 -6.11 -11.72 -13.67
CA ILE A 143 -7.06 -12.81 -13.83
C ILE A 143 -8.34 -12.20 -14.37
N ASP A 144 -8.82 -12.72 -15.50
CA ASP A 144 -10.04 -12.27 -16.18
C ASP A 144 -11.01 -13.44 -16.24
N ASP A 145 -12.10 -13.32 -15.47
CA ASP A 145 -13.17 -14.32 -15.37
C ASP A 145 -14.37 -13.95 -16.25
N THR A 146 -14.20 -13.12 -17.28
CA THR A 146 -15.26 -12.80 -18.23
C THR A 146 -15.75 -14.06 -18.92
N GLN A 147 -17.07 -14.28 -18.89
CA GLN A 147 -17.69 -15.46 -19.49
C GLN A 147 -17.29 -15.65 -20.94
N ALA A 148 -16.86 -16.86 -21.29
CA ALA A 148 -16.32 -17.24 -22.60
C ALA A 148 -14.99 -16.57 -23.00
N GLN A 149 -14.35 -15.81 -22.08
CA GLN A 149 -13.08 -15.11 -22.34
C GLN A 149 -12.08 -15.29 -21.20
N LEU A 150 -12.15 -16.42 -20.51
CA LEU A 150 -11.27 -16.73 -19.36
C LEU A 150 -9.79 -16.59 -19.76
N ARG A 151 -9.05 -15.80 -18.98
CA ARG A 151 -7.64 -15.51 -19.27
C ARG A 151 -6.85 -15.24 -18.00
N THR A 152 -5.61 -15.71 -17.97
CA THR A 152 -4.57 -15.24 -17.05
C THR A 152 -3.49 -14.53 -17.85
N ARG A 153 -3.08 -13.34 -17.41
CA ARG A 153 -2.08 -12.51 -18.10
C ARG A 153 -0.97 -12.09 -17.15
N LEU A 154 0.27 -12.36 -17.54
CA LEU A 154 1.48 -11.75 -16.95
C LEU A 154 2.01 -10.73 -17.96
N ALA A 155 2.22 -9.50 -17.54
CA ALA A 155 2.63 -8.43 -18.45
C ALA A 155 3.54 -7.41 -17.77
N THR A 156 4.39 -6.78 -18.58
CA THR A 156 5.15 -5.59 -18.23
C THR A 156 4.99 -4.53 -19.31
N SER A 157 5.00 -3.25 -18.92
CA SER A 157 4.97 -2.14 -19.85
C SER A 157 6.26 -2.01 -20.67
N THR A 158 7.38 -2.51 -20.16
CA THR A 158 8.66 -2.49 -20.88
C THR A 158 8.58 -3.37 -22.11
N SER A 159 8.76 -2.78 -23.28
CA SER A 159 8.67 -3.46 -24.57
C SER A 159 7.33 -4.19 -24.83
N ALA A 160 6.28 -3.80 -24.10
CA ALA A 160 4.95 -4.41 -24.19
C ALA A 160 4.95 -5.95 -24.10
N THR A 161 5.87 -6.52 -23.32
CA THR A 161 6.03 -7.97 -23.20
C THR A 161 4.92 -8.57 -22.35
N GLN A 162 4.31 -9.66 -22.83
CA GLN A 162 3.24 -10.34 -22.10
C GLN A 162 3.17 -11.84 -22.39
N LEU A 163 2.68 -12.58 -21.41
CA LEU A 163 2.27 -13.98 -21.52
C LEU A 163 0.76 -14.05 -21.24
N ASN A 164 0.00 -14.60 -22.17
CA ASN A 164 -1.43 -14.83 -22.02
C ASN A 164 -1.71 -16.33 -22.03
N LEU A 165 -2.51 -16.80 -21.07
CA LEU A 165 -3.01 -18.16 -21.00
C LEU A 165 -4.53 -18.11 -21.05
N GLY A 166 -5.13 -18.81 -22.00
CA GLY A 166 -6.56 -18.81 -22.23
C GLY A 166 -6.97 -17.97 -23.44
N TYR A 167 -8.04 -17.18 -23.31
CA TYR A 167 -8.57 -16.38 -24.41
C TYR A 167 -7.56 -15.33 -24.87
N LEU A 168 -7.30 -15.29 -26.15
CA LEU A 168 -6.43 -14.28 -26.80
C LEU A 168 -7.28 -13.23 -27.49
N ILE A 169 -6.92 -11.95 -27.27
CA ILE A 169 -7.52 -10.79 -27.93
C ILE A 169 -6.64 -10.38 -29.09
#